data_37ee79f5eede1026afc015d70cb60697
#
_entry.id   37ee79f5eede1026afc015d70cb60697
#
_cell.length_a   1.000
_cell.length_b   1.000
_cell.length_c   1.000
_cell.angle_alpha   90.00
_cell.angle_beta   90.00
_cell.angle_gamma   90.00
#
_symmetry.space_group_name_H-M   'P 1'
#
loop_
_entity.id
_entity.type
_entity.pdbx_description
1 polymer ?
#
loop_
_entity_poly.entity_id
_entity_poly.type
_entity_poly.pdbx_seq_one_letter_code
_entity_poly.pdbx_strand_id
1 'polypeptide(L)'
;MKNKQSGREFPNRRISGRKPRPEQTKREGTDMEKENIFHRLARQYSKSSLILRILFGMAAGAILGLLIPSASFLSIPGTLFVSALKAIAPILVFVLVISSLANGQTKFDQRFGFVIFEYLFSTFMAAMVAVAFSFLFPVSMALKDAAQVDAVPSGIGEVLENLLVGMFTNPVSAIAGGNYISILFWAVVFGVLMKKLAGEGTRTFFNDLSEILSRTVKGIINLAPFGILGLMYQSISTTGLSIFRDYGLLILLLAGTMLAVALAVNPLIVFLILRRNPYPLIFRCIRESGITAFFTRSSAANIPVNMRLCERLGLDKDMYSVSIPLGATINMDGAAVVITIMTLATTRTLGIRIDLASAVLLSVMSTLAACGTSGVAGGSLLLIPMACSLFGVPADITMQVVGVGFIISVIQDSMETALNSSGDVIFTATAEYRHWKKTGKSLPTFLKGDTKLDI
;
A
#
# COMPACT_ATOMS: atom_id res chain seq x y z
N MET A 1 9.19 -37.27 -63.71
CA MET A 1 9.28 -38.67 -63.32
C MET A 1 8.55 -38.83 -61.97
N LYS A 2 7.30 -39.27 -62.03
CA LYS A 2 6.76 -40.57 -61.65
C LYS A 2 7.16 -41.01 -60.24
N ASN A 3 6.21 -40.97 -59.32
CA ASN A 3 5.31 -42.01 -58.79
C ASN A 3 5.71 -42.37 -57.38
N LYS A 4 4.89 -42.59 -56.37
CA LYS A 4 3.71 -43.42 -56.26
C LYS A 4 2.99 -43.12 -54.93
N GLN A 5 1.67 -43.08 -55.00
CA GLN A 5 0.74 -43.23 -53.89
C GLN A 5 0.86 -44.64 -53.30
N SER A 6 0.70 -44.77 -51.98
CA SER A 6 0.18 -46.00 -51.40
C SER A 6 -0.78 -45.64 -50.24
N GLY A 7 -2.06 -45.90 -50.53
CA GLY A 7 -3.13 -45.85 -49.54
C GLY A 7 -2.98 -46.97 -48.52
N ARG A 8 -3.33 -46.66 -47.28
CA ARG A 8 -3.71 -47.68 -46.28
C ARG A 8 -5.12 -47.35 -45.79
N GLU A 9 -6.02 -48.20 -46.20
CA GLU A 9 -7.39 -48.32 -45.68
C GLU A 9 -7.33 -48.70 -44.19
N PHE A 10 -8.09 -47.99 -43.36
CA PHE A 10 -8.39 -48.40 -41.97
C PHE A 10 -9.74 -49.10 -41.93
N PRO A 11 -9.86 -50.25 -41.27
CA PRO A 11 -11.11 -50.97 -41.21
C PRO A 11 -12.10 -50.34 -40.21
N ASN A 12 -13.31 -50.18 -40.68
CA ASN A 12 -14.51 -49.75 -39.97
C ASN A 12 -14.77 -50.67 -38.76
N ARG A 13 -14.50 -50.20 -37.51
CA ARG A 13 -14.96 -50.89 -36.28
C ARG A 13 -16.34 -50.34 -35.90
N ARG A 14 -17.34 -51.19 -36.04
CA ARG A 14 -18.67 -51.00 -35.48
C ARG A 14 -18.59 -50.75 -33.98
N ILE A 15 -19.07 -49.61 -33.52
CA ILE A 15 -19.28 -49.30 -32.10
C ILE A 15 -20.55 -50.01 -31.66
N SER A 16 -20.42 -51.13 -30.96
CA SER A 16 -21.53 -51.81 -30.29
C SER A 16 -21.98 -50.96 -29.09
N GLY A 17 -23.24 -50.53 -29.13
CA GLY A 17 -23.88 -49.81 -28.03
C GLY A 17 -23.92 -50.66 -26.75
N ARG A 18 -23.12 -50.29 -25.77
CA ARG A 18 -23.29 -50.73 -24.37
C ARG A 18 -24.16 -49.70 -23.66
N LYS A 19 -25.40 -50.10 -23.31
CA LYS A 19 -26.25 -49.36 -22.38
C LYS A 19 -25.49 -49.19 -21.03
N PRO A 20 -25.51 -48.02 -20.41
CA PRO A 20 -24.91 -47.84 -19.08
C PRO A 20 -25.67 -48.64 -18.04
N ARG A 21 -24.93 -49.32 -17.14
CA ARG A 21 -25.48 -50.09 -16.02
C ARG A 21 -26.15 -49.14 -15.02
N PRO A 22 -27.35 -49.46 -14.50
CA PRO A 22 -28.11 -48.60 -13.59
C PRO A 22 -27.48 -48.40 -12.19
N GLU A 23 -26.40 -49.06 -11.86
CA GLU A 23 -25.76 -48.97 -10.52
C GLU A 23 -24.73 -47.84 -10.37
N GLN A 24 -24.26 -47.21 -11.46
CA GLN A 24 -23.32 -46.09 -11.33
C GLN A 24 -23.99 -44.74 -11.06
N THR A 25 -25.25 -44.55 -11.44
CA THR A 25 -26.00 -43.31 -11.20
C THR A 25 -26.52 -43.15 -9.76
N LYS A 26 -26.54 -44.25 -8.98
CA LYS A 26 -26.95 -44.18 -7.55
C LYS A 26 -25.80 -43.83 -6.59
N ARG A 27 -24.53 -44.02 -6.99
CA ARG A 27 -23.38 -43.66 -6.13
C ARG A 27 -22.99 -42.19 -6.19
N GLU A 28 -23.25 -41.51 -7.31
CA GLU A 28 -22.97 -40.07 -7.42
C GLU A 28 -24.01 -39.18 -6.67
N GLY A 29 -25.21 -39.70 -6.40
CA GLY A 29 -26.25 -38.96 -5.65
C GLY A 29 -26.11 -39.02 -4.12
N THR A 30 -25.36 -39.98 -3.58
CA THR A 30 -25.20 -40.16 -2.12
C THR A 30 -23.94 -39.54 -1.56
N ASP A 31 -22.95 -39.19 -2.36
CA ASP A 31 -21.74 -38.49 -1.94
C ASP A 31 -21.92 -36.96 -1.83
N MET A 32 -23.00 -36.40 -2.38
CA MET A 32 -23.32 -34.98 -2.23
C MET A 32 -24.05 -34.64 -0.92
N GLU A 33 -24.51 -35.60 -0.16
CA GLU A 33 -25.36 -35.38 1.03
C GLU A 33 -24.59 -35.35 2.37
N LYS A 34 -23.29 -35.60 2.35
CA LYS A 34 -22.43 -35.51 3.53
C LYS A 34 -21.23 -34.58 3.32
N GLU A 35 -21.40 -33.45 2.64
CA GLU A 35 -20.42 -32.39 2.74
C GLU A 35 -20.44 -31.88 4.17
N ASN A 36 -19.42 -32.25 4.96
CA ASN A 36 -19.25 -31.85 6.36
C ASN A 36 -19.47 -30.34 6.47
N ILE A 37 -20.30 -29.89 7.41
CA ILE A 37 -20.58 -28.46 7.66
C ILE A 37 -19.29 -27.65 7.66
N PHE A 38 -18.19 -28.23 8.17
CA PHE A 38 -16.86 -27.65 8.15
C PHE A 38 -16.33 -27.42 6.71
N HIS A 39 -16.57 -28.33 5.77
CA HIS A 39 -16.13 -28.16 4.37
C HIS A 39 -16.96 -27.08 3.65
N ARG A 40 -18.24 -26.97 3.93
CA ARG A 40 -19.09 -25.89 3.41
C ARG A 40 -18.66 -24.54 3.96
N LEU A 41 -18.44 -24.44 5.28
CA LEU A 41 -17.96 -23.22 5.94
C LEU A 41 -16.57 -22.83 5.43
N ALA A 42 -15.63 -23.77 5.30
CA ALA A 42 -14.29 -23.51 4.78
C ALA A 42 -14.33 -23.04 3.32
N ARG A 43 -15.19 -23.63 2.49
CA ARG A 43 -15.39 -23.25 1.10
C ARG A 43 -16.06 -21.87 0.97
N GLN A 44 -17.00 -21.55 1.84
CA GLN A 44 -17.65 -20.23 1.90
C GLN A 44 -16.69 -19.17 2.43
N TYR A 45 -15.87 -19.50 3.43
CA TYR A 45 -14.80 -18.67 3.94
C TYR A 45 -13.75 -18.38 2.85
N SER A 46 -13.29 -19.38 2.10
CA SER A 46 -12.30 -19.19 1.04
C SER A 46 -12.80 -18.35 -0.14
N LYS A 47 -14.10 -18.33 -0.40
CA LYS A 47 -14.77 -17.51 -1.43
C LYS A 47 -15.05 -16.08 -0.99
N SER A 48 -15.05 -15.79 0.32
CA SER A 48 -15.30 -14.44 0.83
C SER A 48 -14.10 -13.52 0.62
N SER A 49 -14.33 -12.22 0.46
CA SER A 49 -13.25 -11.24 0.35
C SER A 49 -12.43 -11.15 1.65
N LEU A 50 -11.14 -10.83 1.55
CA LEU A 50 -10.27 -10.64 2.72
C LEU A 50 -10.84 -9.57 3.67
N ILE A 51 -11.42 -8.50 3.11
CA ILE A 51 -12.06 -7.42 3.87
C ILE A 51 -13.16 -7.98 4.78
N LEU A 52 -14.07 -8.78 4.22
CA LEU A 52 -15.18 -9.37 4.99
C LEU A 52 -14.68 -10.27 6.12
N ARG A 53 -13.62 -11.06 5.87
CA ARG A 53 -12.98 -11.89 6.90
C ARG A 53 -12.34 -11.06 8.01
N ILE A 54 -11.67 -9.94 7.65
CA ILE A 54 -11.09 -9.00 8.62
C ILE A 54 -12.19 -8.37 9.48
N LEU A 55 -13.28 -7.88 8.88
CA LEU A 55 -14.41 -7.32 9.62
C LEU A 55 -15.04 -8.34 10.58
N PHE A 56 -15.17 -9.59 10.14
CA PHE A 56 -15.65 -10.67 11.00
C PHE A 56 -14.68 -10.95 12.16
N GLY A 57 -13.36 -11.03 11.88
CA GLY A 57 -12.33 -11.19 12.90
C GLY A 57 -12.33 -10.05 13.92
N MET A 58 -12.47 -8.81 13.46
CA MET A 58 -12.56 -7.62 14.30
C MET A 58 -13.80 -7.65 15.20
N ALA A 59 -14.98 -7.95 14.66
CA ALA A 59 -16.22 -8.06 15.43
C ALA A 59 -16.14 -9.20 16.45
N ALA A 60 -15.65 -10.37 16.04
CA ALA A 60 -15.46 -11.51 16.95
C ALA A 60 -14.48 -11.19 18.09
N GLY A 61 -13.34 -10.55 17.76
CA GLY A 61 -12.34 -10.12 18.76
C GLY A 61 -12.92 -9.11 19.76
N ALA A 62 -13.72 -8.15 19.28
CA ALA A 62 -14.38 -7.17 20.15
C ALA A 62 -15.40 -7.84 21.09
N ILE A 63 -16.26 -8.72 20.57
CA ILE A 63 -17.25 -9.45 21.36
C ILE A 63 -16.57 -10.32 22.41
N LEU A 64 -15.56 -11.10 22.03
CA LEU A 64 -14.81 -11.95 22.94
C LEU A 64 -14.06 -11.14 24.00
N GLY A 65 -13.50 -9.98 23.65
CA GLY A 65 -12.84 -9.07 24.59
C GLY A 65 -13.78 -8.50 25.66
N LEU A 66 -15.07 -8.29 25.31
CA LEU A 66 -16.11 -7.86 26.28
C LEU A 66 -16.62 -9.00 27.14
N LEU A 67 -16.85 -10.18 26.52
CA LEU A 67 -17.51 -11.30 27.24
C LEU A 67 -16.54 -12.08 28.12
N ILE A 68 -15.29 -12.24 27.68
CA ILE A 68 -14.30 -13.09 28.37
C ILE A 68 -12.93 -12.37 28.44
N PRO A 69 -12.83 -11.21 29.13
CA PRO A 69 -11.60 -10.42 29.14
C PRO A 69 -10.39 -11.13 29.76
N SER A 70 -10.62 -12.18 30.57
CA SER A 70 -9.56 -12.97 31.22
C SER A 70 -8.93 -14.06 30.36
N ALA A 71 -9.49 -14.33 29.16
CA ALA A 71 -8.99 -15.39 28.27
C ALA A 71 -7.78 -14.92 27.42
N SER A 72 -6.66 -14.60 28.08
CA SER A 72 -5.46 -13.98 27.46
C SER A 72 -4.89 -14.75 26.26
N PHE A 73 -5.13 -16.08 26.17
CA PHE A 73 -4.69 -16.89 25.03
C PHE A 73 -5.31 -16.44 23.69
N LEU A 74 -6.46 -15.74 23.71
CA LEU A 74 -7.10 -15.20 22.52
C LEU A 74 -6.31 -14.03 21.87
N SER A 75 -5.37 -13.43 22.59
CA SER A 75 -4.44 -12.41 22.06
C SER A 75 -3.29 -13.02 21.24
N ILE A 76 -2.97 -14.33 21.43
CA ILE A 76 -1.82 -15.00 20.80
C ILE A 76 -1.82 -14.84 19.28
N PRO A 77 -2.92 -15.06 18.53
CA PRO A 77 -2.93 -14.85 17.08
C PRO A 77 -2.53 -13.43 16.67
N GLY A 78 -2.93 -12.42 17.46
CA GLY A 78 -2.54 -11.03 17.25
C GLY A 78 -1.04 -10.81 17.43
N THR A 79 -0.49 -11.32 18.51
CA THR A 79 0.95 -11.26 18.78
C THR A 79 1.76 -11.96 17.70
N LEU A 80 1.37 -13.16 17.29
CA LEU A 80 2.05 -13.91 16.21
C LEU A 80 2.01 -13.15 14.88
N PHE A 81 0.87 -12.55 14.54
CA PHE A 81 0.71 -11.76 13.32
C PHE A 81 1.66 -10.56 13.28
N VAL A 82 1.69 -9.77 14.36
CA VAL A 82 2.59 -8.60 14.48
C VAL A 82 4.06 -9.04 14.49
N SER A 83 4.39 -10.13 15.19
CA SER A 83 5.76 -10.66 15.24
C SER A 83 6.24 -11.15 13.88
N ALA A 84 5.37 -11.79 13.08
CA ALA A 84 5.71 -12.20 11.71
C ALA A 84 5.99 -10.99 10.81
N LEU A 85 5.20 -9.91 10.94
CA LEU A 85 5.44 -8.67 10.22
C LEU A 85 6.73 -7.99 10.67
N LYS A 86 6.99 -7.93 11.98
CA LYS A 86 8.23 -7.38 12.55
C LYS A 86 9.46 -8.10 12.01
N ALA A 87 9.40 -9.43 11.90
CA ALA A 87 10.52 -10.25 11.44
C ALA A 87 10.86 -10.00 9.95
N ILE A 88 9.86 -9.79 9.09
CA ILE A 88 10.09 -9.66 7.64
C ILE A 88 10.31 -8.21 7.19
N ALA A 89 9.80 -7.21 7.92
CA ALA A 89 9.80 -5.82 7.50
C ALA A 89 11.20 -5.23 7.19
N PRO A 90 12.25 -5.45 7.98
CA PRO A 90 13.58 -4.88 7.72
C PRO A 90 14.16 -5.34 6.38
N ILE A 91 14.15 -6.63 6.11
CA ILE A 91 14.68 -7.18 4.85
C ILE A 91 13.78 -6.83 3.66
N LEU A 92 12.47 -6.77 3.86
CA LEU A 92 11.53 -6.33 2.84
C LEU A 92 11.86 -4.92 2.38
N VAL A 93 11.95 -3.95 3.30
CA VAL A 93 12.25 -2.54 2.99
C VAL A 93 13.59 -2.43 2.26
N PHE A 94 14.63 -3.11 2.75
CA PHE A 94 15.94 -3.10 2.12
C PHE A 94 15.91 -3.56 0.67
N VAL A 95 15.32 -4.71 0.42
CA VAL A 95 15.29 -5.32 -0.93
C VAL A 95 14.37 -4.56 -1.87
N LEU A 96 13.19 -4.11 -1.41
CA LEU A 96 12.25 -3.34 -2.24
C LEU A 96 12.85 -2.04 -2.74
N VAL A 97 13.51 -1.28 -1.85
CA VAL A 97 14.13 -0.01 -2.23
C VAL A 97 15.29 -0.23 -3.21
N ILE A 98 16.14 -1.22 -2.98
CA ILE A 98 17.22 -1.58 -3.93
C ILE A 98 16.62 -1.95 -5.28
N SER A 99 15.67 -2.87 -5.31
CA SER A 99 15.05 -3.36 -6.55
C SER A 99 14.40 -2.21 -7.33
N SER A 100 13.65 -1.34 -6.65
CA SER A 100 13.01 -0.17 -7.26
C SER A 100 14.02 0.78 -7.91
N LEU A 101 15.10 1.12 -7.19
CA LEU A 101 16.11 2.05 -7.69
C LEU A 101 17.00 1.44 -8.77
N ALA A 102 17.37 0.16 -8.66
CA ALA A 102 18.24 -0.52 -9.61
C ALA A 102 17.59 -0.71 -10.99
N ASN A 103 16.25 -0.86 -11.03
CA ASN A 103 15.51 -1.12 -12.27
C ASN A 103 14.89 0.14 -12.89
N GLY A 104 15.04 1.31 -12.28
CA GLY A 104 14.59 2.58 -12.83
C GLY A 104 15.16 2.78 -14.25
N GLN A 105 14.30 3.01 -15.24
CA GLN A 105 14.70 3.16 -16.65
C GLN A 105 15.65 4.35 -16.86
N THR A 106 16.63 4.19 -17.76
CA THR A 106 17.70 5.18 -18.00
C THR A 106 17.43 6.14 -19.16
N LYS A 107 16.44 5.89 -19.99
CA LYS A 107 16.07 6.78 -21.10
C LYS A 107 14.75 7.45 -20.81
N PHE A 108 14.81 8.64 -20.25
CA PHE A 108 13.63 9.47 -19.99
C PHE A 108 13.58 10.63 -20.98
N ASP A 109 12.48 10.72 -21.72
CA ASP A 109 12.03 11.98 -22.32
C ASP A 109 11.77 13.02 -21.20
N GLN A 110 11.87 14.31 -21.51
CA GLN A 110 11.62 15.40 -20.56
C GLN A 110 10.24 15.28 -19.87
N ARG A 111 9.25 14.67 -20.53
CA ARG A 111 7.92 14.39 -19.98
C ARG A 111 7.98 13.46 -18.77
N PHE A 112 8.80 12.39 -18.84
CA PHE A 112 8.97 11.44 -17.72
C PHE A 112 9.60 12.08 -16.49
N GLY A 113 10.66 12.88 -16.71
CA GLY A 113 11.27 13.61 -15.60
C GLY A 113 10.27 14.50 -14.87
N PHE A 114 9.36 15.12 -15.64
CA PHE A 114 8.32 15.97 -15.08
C PHE A 114 7.24 15.15 -14.31
N VAL A 115 6.80 13.99 -14.84
CA VAL A 115 5.87 13.11 -14.10
C VAL A 115 6.48 12.63 -12.78
N ILE A 116 7.75 12.20 -12.79
CA ILE A 116 8.44 11.79 -11.56
C ILE A 116 8.48 12.94 -10.56
N PHE A 117 8.77 14.14 -11.02
CA PHE A 117 8.73 15.33 -10.18
C PHE A 117 7.32 15.56 -9.59
N GLU A 118 6.26 15.46 -10.40
CA GLU A 118 4.88 15.61 -9.93
C GLU A 118 4.52 14.54 -8.87
N TYR A 119 4.90 13.28 -9.09
CA TYR A 119 4.68 12.21 -8.14
C TYR A 119 5.36 12.47 -6.78
N LEU A 120 6.64 12.82 -6.80
CA LEU A 120 7.38 13.10 -5.57
C LEU A 120 6.88 14.37 -4.88
N PHE A 121 6.55 15.39 -5.66
CA PHE A 121 6.06 16.66 -5.14
C PHE A 121 4.66 16.51 -4.52
N SER A 122 3.75 15.79 -5.17
CA SER A 122 2.41 15.53 -4.60
C SER A 122 2.51 14.71 -3.33
N THR A 123 3.35 13.66 -3.30
CA THR A 123 3.58 12.83 -2.14
C THR A 123 4.14 13.64 -0.96
N PHE A 124 5.09 14.55 -1.23
CA PHE A 124 5.60 15.46 -0.22
C PHE A 124 4.53 16.44 0.29
N MET A 125 3.75 17.03 -0.61
CA MET A 125 2.64 17.91 -0.23
C MET A 125 1.56 17.18 0.58
N ALA A 126 1.29 15.91 0.25
CA ALA A 126 0.38 15.07 1.02
C ALA A 126 0.87 14.84 2.46
N ALA A 127 2.18 14.58 2.63
CA ALA A 127 2.80 14.49 3.95
C ALA A 127 2.76 15.82 4.73
N MET A 128 2.99 16.95 4.06
CA MET A 128 2.88 18.27 4.68
C MET A 128 1.48 18.60 5.16
N VAL A 129 0.46 18.25 4.37
CA VAL A 129 -0.96 18.39 4.77
C VAL A 129 -1.29 17.45 5.92
N ALA A 130 -0.71 16.24 5.95
CA ALA A 130 -0.86 15.33 7.07
C ALA A 130 -0.25 15.90 8.37
N VAL A 131 0.89 16.58 8.31
CA VAL A 131 1.46 17.34 9.43
C VAL A 131 0.50 18.42 9.88
N ALA A 132 0.03 19.26 8.96
CA ALA A 132 -0.87 20.37 9.28
C ALA A 132 -2.17 19.86 9.96
N PHE A 133 -2.78 18.80 9.42
CA PHE A 133 -4.00 18.22 9.98
C PHE A 133 -3.74 17.54 11.34
N SER A 134 -2.57 16.89 11.53
CA SER A 134 -2.21 16.30 12.82
C SER A 134 -2.01 17.35 13.91
N PHE A 135 -1.52 18.53 13.58
CA PHE A 135 -1.42 19.65 14.53
C PHE A 135 -2.78 20.31 14.81
N LEU A 136 -3.64 20.45 13.79
CA LEU A 136 -4.98 21.02 13.95
C LEU A 136 -5.93 20.07 14.68
N PHE A 137 -5.84 18.78 14.40
CA PHE A 137 -6.71 17.74 14.95
C PHE A 137 -5.86 16.65 15.64
N PRO A 138 -5.29 16.98 16.81
CA PRO A 138 -4.37 16.07 17.50
C PRO A 138 -5.11 14.82 18.00
N VAL A 139 -4.62 13.64 17.58
CA VAL A 139 -5.14 12.33 17.96
C VAL A 139 -4.08 11.58 18.75
N SER A 140 -4.51 10.84 19.79
CA SER A 140 -3.68 9.89 20.53
C SER A 140 -4.22 8.48 20.33
N MET A 141 -3.38 7.47 20.55
CA MET A 141 -3.71 6.06 20.38
C MET A 141 -3.59 5.33 21.73
N ALA A 142 -4.39 4.30 21.95
CA ALA A 142 -4.21 3.41 23.08
C ALA A 142 -3.04 2.45 22.81
N LEU A 143 -1.89 2.71 23.42
CA LEU A 143 -0.69 1.88 23.35
C LEU A 143 -0.37 1.32 24.73
N LYS A 144 0.05 0.05 24.79
CA LYS A 144 0.45 -0.60 26.03
C LYS A 144 1.88 -0.15 26.39
N ASP A 145 2.14 0.07 27.67
CA ASP A 145 3.45 0.49 28.18
C ASP A 145 3.99 1.81 27.58
N ALA A 146 3.07 2.69 27.16
CA ALA A 146 3.41 3.97 26.53
C ALA A 146 4.18 4.96 27.44
N ALA A 147 4.30 4.67 28.72
CA ALA A 147 4.89 5.58 29.72
C ALA A 147 6.43 5.54 29.81
N GLN A 148 7.10 4.67 29.07
CA GLN A 148 8.55 4.45 29.21
C GLN A 148 9.29 4.72 27.89
N VAL A 149 9.49 5.99 27.56
CA VAL A 149 10.48 6.39 26.51
C VAL A 149 11.55 7.21 27.22
N ASP A 150 12.70 6.56 27.49
CA ASP A 150 13.77 7.12 28.31
C ASP A 150 14.56 8.26 27.63
N ALA A 151 14.44 8.43 26.30
CA ALA A 151 15.16 9.45 25.55
C ALA A 151 14.28 10.08 24.47
N VAL A 152 13.69 11.22 24.80
CA VAL A 152 12.92 12.02 23.85
C VAL A 152 13.83 13.08 23.25
N PRO A 153 14.00 13.17 21.90
CA PRO A 153 14.76 14.23 21.28
C PRO A 153 14.26 15.62 21.70
N SER A 154 15.16 16.49 22.09
CA SER A 154 14.84 17.83 22.60
C SER A 154 14.48 18.83 21.49
N GLY A 155 14.75 18.49 20.22
CA GLY A 155 14.44 19.31 19.04
C GLY A 155 15.11 18.83 17.76
N ILE A 156 14.97 19.61 16.69
CA ILE A 156 15.46 19.28 15.34
C ILE A 156 16.96 18.93 15.29
N GLY A 157 17.78 19.55 16.13
CA GLY A 157 19.23 19.28 16.17
C GLY A 157 19.53 17.85 16.55
N GLU A 158 18.91 17.36 17.62
CA GLU A 158 19.04 15.97 18.08
C GLU A 158 18.41 14.96 17.12
N VAL A 159 17.26 15.31 16.51
CA VAL A 159 16.64 14.48 15.46
C VAL A 159 17.56 14.34 14.24
N LEU A 160 18.22 15.44 13.82
CA LEU A 160 19.19 15.41 12.71
C LEU A 160 20.45 14.62 13.08
N GLU A 161 20.97 14.78 14.30
CA GLU A 161 22.11 14.01 14.79
C GLU A 161 21.79 12.51 14.79
N ASN A 162 20.65 12.11 15.37
CA ASN A 162 20.19 10.73 15.38
C ASN A 162 20.03 10.16 13.97
N LEU A 163 19.52 10.97 13.03
CA LEU A 163 19.40 10.59 11.63
C LEU A 163 20.78 10.38 11.01
N LEU A 164 21.68 11.36 11.12
CA LEU A 164 23.00 11.32 10.49
C LEU A 164 23.87 10.20 11.06
N VAL A 165 23.90 10.04 12.38
CA VAL A 165 24.67 8.97 13.05
C VAL A 165 24.01 7.60 12.75
N GLY A 166 22.68 7.53 12.81
CA GLY A 166 21.92 6.31 12.54
C GLY A 166 22.09 5.77 11.12
N MET A 167 22.33 6.65 10.12
CA MET A 167 22.55 6.25 8.73
C MET A 167 23.77 5.34 8.53
N PHE A 168 24.85 5.55 9.30
CA PHE A 168 26.13 4.86 9.09
C PHE A 168 26.31 3.60 9.95
N THR A 169 25.22 3.04 10.50
CA THR A 169 25.27 1.74 11.16
C THR A 169 25.61 0.64 10.13
N ASN A 170 26.32 -0.41 10.57
CA ASN A 170 26.60 -1.55 9.71
C ASN A 170 25.31 -2.12 9.09
N PRO A 171 25.23 -2.32 7.75
CA PRO A 171 23.99 -2.70 7.08
C PRO A 171 23.42 -4.03 7.55
N VAL A 172 24.27 -5.01 7.90
CA VAL A 172 23.81 -6.32 8.39
C VAL A 172 23.20 -6.16 9.80
N SER A 173 23.90 -5.42 10.67
CA SER A 173 23.40 -5.13 12.01
C SER A 173 22.12 -4.28 11.98
N ALA A 174 22.03 -3.35 11.02
CA ALA A 174 20.83 -2.55 10.81
C ALA A 174 19.61 -3.39 10.44
N ILE A 175 19.78 -4.38 9.53
CA ILE A 175 18.71 -5.30 9.14
C ILE A 175 18.34 -6.19 10.33
N ALA A 176 19.32 -6.77 11.03
CA ALA A 176 19.07 -7.64 12.18
C ALA A 176 18.41 -6.91 13.36
N GLY A 177 18.82 -5.67 13.62
CA GLY A 177 18.31 -4.84 14.72
C GLY A 177 17.08 -3.99 14.36
N GLY A 178 16.69 -3.92 13.09
CA GLY A 178 15.57 -3.09 12.63
C GLY A 178 15.87 -1.58 12.67
N ASN A 179 17.13 -1.16 12.44
CA ASN A 179 17.47 0.25 12.29
C ASN A 179 17.08 0.72 10.89
N TYR A 180 15.84 1.18 10.75
CA TYR A 180 15.24 1.53 9.45
C TYR A 180 15.91 2.74 8.76
N ILE A 181 16.48 3.67 9.51
CA ILE A 181 17.24 4.81 8.95
C ILE A 181 18.46 4.29 8.17
N SER A 182 19.25 3.44 8.80
CA SER A 182 20.42 2.82 8.18
C SER A 182 20.03 1.87 7.04
N ILE A 183 18.96 1.07 7.22
CA ILE A 183 18.42 0.19 6.17
C ILE A 183 18.08 1.00 4.92
N LEU A 184 17.36 2.11 5.06
CA LEU A 184 16.97 2.96 3.93
C LEU A 184 18.20 3.60 3.28
N PHE A 185 19.13 4.14 4.08
CA PHE A 185 20.36 4.74 3.58
C PHE A 185 21.15 3.76 2.71
N TRP A 186 21.46 2.58 3.24
CA TRP A 186 22.23 1.58 2.48
C TRP A 186 21.46 1.02 1.29
N ALA A 187 20.15 0.87 1.41
CA ALA A 187 19.32 0.45 0.28
C ALA A 187 19.34 1.46 -0.86
N VAL A 188 19.32 2.77 -0.56
CA VAL A 188 19.46 3.83 -1.57
C VAL A 188 20.86 3.82 -2.19
N VAL A 189 21.91 3.74 -1.39
CA VAL A 189 23.31 3.69 -1.88
C VAL A 189 23.49 2.49 -2.80
N PHE A 190 23.10 1.29 -2.37
CA PHE A 190 23.24 0.08 -3.17
C PHE A 190 22.35 0.10 -4.41
N GLY A 191 21.10 0.56 -4.31
CA GLY A 191 20.19 0.65 -5.44
C GLY A 191 20.69 1.59 -6.55
N VAL A 192 21.21 2.76 -6.16
CA VAL A 192 21.79 3.74 -7.10
C VAL A 192 23.07 3.21 -7.76
N LEU A 193 23.96 2.55 -6.99
CA LEU A 193 25.17 1.96 -7.52
C LEU A 193 24.87 0.75 -8.42
N MET A 194 23.92 -0.10 -8.04
CA MET A 194 23.48 -1.23 -8.85
C MET A 194 22.90 -0.77 -10.20
N LYS A 195 22.17 0.33 -10.25
CA LYS A 195 21.69 0.92 -11.49
C LYS A 195 22.84 1.20 -12.49
N LYS A 196 24.02 1.57 -11.99
CA LYS A 196 25.18 1.93 -12.81
C LYS A 196 26.10 0.75 -13.10
N LEU A 197 26.31 -0.14 -12.14
CA LEU A 197 27.39 -1.13 -12.13
C LEU A 197 26.91 -2.57 -12.30
N ALA A 198 25.67 -2.90 -11.88
CA ALA A 198 25.20 -4.26 -11.87
C ALA A 198 24.82 -4.77 -13.26
N GLY A 199 25.26 -5.99 -13.57
CA GLY A 199 24.80 -6.74 -14.74
C GLY A 199 23.33 -7.18 -14.58
N GLU A 200 22.77 -7.67 -15.69
CA GLU A 200 21.35 -8.06 -15.77
C GLU A 200 20.98 -9.17 -14.76
N GLY A 201 21.85 -10.16 -14.56
CA GLY A 201 21.62 -11.24 -13.60
C GLY A 201 21.47 -10.76 -12.17
N THR A 202 22.28 -9.79 -11.73
CA THR A 202 22.18 -9.23 -10.36
C THR A 202 20.88 -8.42 -10.18
N ARG A 203 20.47 -7.66 -11.20
CA ARG A 203 19.19 -6.92 -11.15
C ARG A 203 18.01 -7.88 -11.10
N THR A 204 18.04 -8.94 -11.91
CA THR A 204 17.01 -10.00 -11.91
C THR A 204 16.92 -10.66 -10.53
N PHE A 205 18.07 -10.99 -9.92
CA PHE A 205 18.10 -11.57 -8.57
C PHE A 205 17.37 -10.71 -7.54
N PHE A 206 17.62 -9.37 -7.52
CA PHE A 206 16.94 -8.49 -6.58
C PHE A 206 15.45 -8.31 -6.90
N ASN A 207 15.06 -8.40 -8.16
CA ASN A 207 13.64 -8.40 -8.57
C ASN A 207 12.93 -9.65 -8.08
N ASP A 208 13.52 -10.82 -8.29
CA ASP A 208 12.95 -12.09 -7.85
C ASP A 208 12.85 -12.13 -6.33
N LEU A 209 13.89 -11.68 -5.63
CA LEU A 209 13.88 -11.58 -4.16
C LEU A 209 12.80 -10.62 -3.65
N SER A 210 12.64 -9.47 -4.30
CA SER A 210 11.57 -8.48 -4.02
C SER A 210 10.18 -9.12 -4.18
N GLU A 211 9.98 -9.90 -5.25
CA GLU A 211 8.71 -10.59 -5.48
C GLU A 211 8.46 -11.69 -4.43
N ILE A 212 9.47 -12.47 -4.09
CA ILE A 212 9.38 -13.51 -3.04
C ILE A 212 8.99 -12.89 -1.71
N LEU A 213 9.67 -11.81 -1.29
CA LEU A 213 9.36 -11.11 -0.04
C LEU A 213 7.94 -10.50 -0.05
N SER A 214 7.55 -9.88 -1.16
CA SER A 214 6.20 -9.32 -1.33
C SER A 214 5.12 -10.40 -1.24
N ARG A 215 5.35 -11.57 -1.85
CA ARG A 215 4.43 -12.73 -1.74
C ARG A 215 4.40 -13.30 -0.32
N THR A 216 5.53 -13.32 0.37
CA THR A 216 5.61 -13.74 1.78
C THR A 216 4.77 -12.83 2.66
N VAL A 217 4.94 -11.51 2.53
CA VAL A 217 4.11 -10.52 3.26
C VAL A 217 2.62 -10.67 2.92
N LYS A 218 2.28 -10.86 1.64
CA LYS A 218 0.90 -11.13 1.24
C LYS A 218 0.35 -12.42 1.90
N GLY A 219 1.18 -13.45 2.05
CA GLY A 219 0.85 -14.66 2.80
C GLY A 219 0.53 -14.36 4.27
N ILE A 220 1.39 -13.57 4.94
CA ILE A 220 1.16 -13.13 6.32
C ILE A 220 -0.13 -12.29 6.42
N ILE A 221 -0.35 -11.35 5.51
CA ILE A 221 -1.57 -10.51 5.47
C ILE A 221 -2.84 -11.36 5.27
N ASN A 222 -2.78 -12.50 4.60
CA ASN A 222 -3.92 -13.40 4.50
C ASN A 222 -4.32 -14.02 5.86
N LEU A 223 -3.42 -14.01 6.85
CA LEU A 223 -3.70 -14.39 8.24
C LEU A 223 -4.26 -13.23 9.08
N ALA A 224 -4.35 -12.02 8.51
CA ALA A 224 -4.84 -10.83 9.20
C ALA A 224 -6.22 -11.01 9.87
N PRO A 225 -7.21 -11.75 9.34
CA PRO A 225 -8.47 -11.97 10.05
C PRO A 225 -8.29 -12.55 11.46
N PHE A 226 -7.38 -13.50 11.62
CA PHE A 226 -7.05 -14.10 12.92
C PHE A 226 -6.15 -13.17 13.75
N GLY A 227 -5.17 -12.52 13.11
CA GLY A 227 -4.32 -11.53 13.75
C GLY A 227 -5.13 -10.37 14.34
N ILE A 228 -6.04 -9.81 13.54
CA ILE A 228 -6.90 -8.69 13.94
C ILE A 228 -7.92 -9.12 15.00
N LEU A 229 -8.45 -10.35 14.96
CA LEU A 229 -9.23 -10.90 16.05
C LEU A 229 -8.46 -10.80 17.37
N GLY A 230 -7.22 -11.31 17.41
CA GLY A 230 -6.40 -11.29 18.63
C GLY A 230 -6.02 -9.87 19.08
N LEU A 231 -5.69 -8.96 18.15
CA LEU A 231 -5.37 -7.56 18.46
C LEU A 231 -6.60 -6.82 19.00
N MET A 232 -7.77 -7.01 18.38
CA MET A 232 -9.01 -6.37 18.82
C MET A 232 -9.45 -6.91 20.18
N TYR A 233 -9.36 -8.24 20.38
CA TYR A 233 -9.57 -8.85 21.68
C TYR A 233 -8.68 -8.20 22.75
N GLN A 234 -7.39 -8.12 22.53
CA GLN A 234 -6.44 -7.52 23.46
C GLN A 234 -6.79 -6.05 23.75
N SER A 235 -7.07 -5.29 22.71
CA SER A 235 -7.40 -3.86 22.81
C SER A 235 -8.67 -3.63 23.64
N ILE A 236 -9.73 -4.40 23.38
CA ILE A 236 -11.00 -4.27 24.11
C ILE A 236 -10.89 -4.78 25.55
N SER A 237 -10.20 -5.90 25.77
CA SER A 237 -10.03 -6.44 27.12
C SER A 237 -9.21 -5.54 28.05
N THR A 238 -8.29 -4.72 27.50
CA THR A 238 -7.44 -3.82 28.29
C THR A 238 -7.99 -2.40 28.40
N THR A 239 -8.57 -1.86 27.32
CA THR A 239 -8.97 -0.43 27.23
C THR A 239 -10.50 -0.25 27.24
N GLY A 240 -11.24 -1.32 26.95
CA GLY A 240 -12.71 -1.26 26.87
C GLY A 240 -13.20 -0.61 25.58
N LEU A 241 -14.46 -0.14 25.58
CA LEU A 241 -15.13 0.42 24.40
C LEU A 241 -14.61 1.81 23.98
N SER A 242 -13.85 2.51 24.84
CA SER A 242 -13.27 3.81 24.52
C SER A 242 -12.35 3.76 23.28
N ILE A 243 -11.75 2.60 23.00
CA ILE A 243 -10.89 2.38 21.84
C ILE A 243 -11.57 2.62 20.51
N PHE A 244 -12.89 2.41 20.42
CA PHE A 244 -13.64 2.72 19.18
C PHE A 244 -13.70 4.22 18.90
N ARG A 245 -13.71 5.06 19.95
CA ARG A 245 -13.60 6.51 19.79
C ARG A 245 -12.23 6.89 19.25
N ASP A 246 -11.16 6.35 19.84
CA ASP A 246 -9.79 6.70 19.47
C ASP A 246 -9.47 6.23 18.03
N TYR A 247 -9.85 5.01 17.69
CA TYR A 247 -9.70 4.53 16.31
C TYR A 247 -10.60 5.25 15.32
N GLY A 248 -11.82 5.63 15.73
CA GLY A 248 -12.74 6.44 14.93
C GLY A 248 -12.14 7.82 14.59
N LEU A 249 -11.57 8.51 15.58
CA LEU A 249 -10.91 9.80 15.39
C LEU A 249 -9.67 9.66 14.48
N LEU A 250 -8.88 8.61 14.66
CA LEU A 250 -7.72 8.34 13.81
C LEU A 250 -8.13 8.07 12.35
N ILE A 251 -9.18 7.26 12.14
CA ILE A 251 -9.74 7.01 10.79
C ILE A 251 -10.25 8.32 10.17
N LEU A 252 -10.96 9.15 10.95
CA LEU A 252 -11.46 10.44 10.47
C LEU A 252 -10.33 11.38 10.07
N LEU A 253 -9.25 11.42 10.86
CA LEU A 253 -8.07 12.22 10.54
C LEU A 253 -7.39 11.73 9.26
N LEU A 254 -7.15 10.42 9.13
CA LEU A 254 -6.55 9.81 7.96
C LEU A 254 -7.41 10.02 6.70
N ALA A 255 -8.69 9.66 6.76
CA ALA A 255 -9.61 9.78 5.63
C ALA A 255 -9.85 11.25 5.24
N GLY A 256 -10.02 12.13 6.23
CA GLY A 256 -10.19 13.57 6.02
C GLY A 256 -8.97 14.19 5.35
N THR A 257 -7.75 13.83 5.78
CA THR A 257 -6.52 14.27 5.16
C THR A 257 -6.39 13.76 3.73
N MET A 258 -6.65 12.48 3.47
CA MET A 258 -6.61 11.90 2.13
C MET A 258 -7.63 12.55 1.20
N LEU A 259 -8.84 12.85 1.69
CA LEU A 259 -9.85 13.60 0.93
C LEU A 259 -9.39 15.04 0.65
N ALA A 260 -8.77 15.71 1.60
CA ALA A 260 -8.21 17.05 1.39
C ALA A 260 -7.11 17.03 0.32
N VAL A 261 -6.23 16.01 0.33
CA VAL A 261 -5.23 15.83 -0.73
C VAL A 261 -5.91 15.59 -2.09
N ALA A 262 -6.86 14.68 -2.16
CA ALA A 262 -7.56 14.33 -3.41
C ALA A 262 -8.36 15.49 -4.00
N LEU A 263 -9.01 16.32 -3.15
CA LEU A 263 -9.99 17.31 -3.58
C LEU A 263 -9.48 18.77 -3.51
N ALA A 264 -8.34 19.01 -2.86
CA ALA A 264 -7.76 20.35 -2.77
C ALA A 264 -6.31 20.37 -3.28
N VAL A 265 -5.42 19.51 -2.76
CA VAL A 265 -3.97 19.56 -3.07
C VAL A 265 -3.70 19.15 -4.50
N ASN A 266 -4.17 17.96 -4.92
CA ASN A 266 -3.94 17.45 -6.27
C ASN A 266 -4.62 18.35 -7.33
N PRO A 267 -5.89 18.83 -7.14
CA PRO A 267 -6.45 19.85 -8.01
C PRO A 267 -5.64 21.14 -8.08
N LEU A 268 -5.10 21.62 -6.96
CA LEU A 268 -4.28 22.82 -6.93
C LEU A 268 -3.00 22.63 -7.76
N ILE A 269 -2.30 21.51 -7.62
CA ILE A 269 -1.11 21.16 -8.41
C ILE A 269 -1.45 21.17 -9.91
N VAL A 270 -2.51 20.49 -10.30
CA VAL A 270 -3.00 20.43 -11.69
C VAL A 270 -3.35 21.85 -12.21
N PHE A 271 -4.06 22.64 -11.41
CA PHE A 271 -4.41 24.03 -11.77
C PHE A 271 -3.18 24.90 -11.98
N LEU A 272 -2.20 24.84 -11.09
CA LEU A 272 -0.96 25.62 -11.21
C LEU A 272 -0.18 25.30 -12.50
N ILE A 273 -0.21 24.04 -12.93
CA ILE A 273 0.50 23.58 -14.12
C ILE A 273 -0.30 23.87 -15.40
N LEU A 274 -1.57 23.50 -15.44
CA LEU A 274 -2.41 23.61 -16.64
C LEU A 274 -3.09 24.96 -16.80
N ARG A 275 -3.28 25.70 -15.67
CA ARG A 275 -4.05 26.97 -15.65
C ARG A 275 -5.45 26.81 -16.24
N ARG A 276 -6.09 25.68 -15.91
CA ARG A 276 -7.43 25.29 -16.33
C ARG A 276 -8.14 24.64 -15.15
N ASN A 277 -9.49 24.56 -15.23
CA ASN A 277 -10.27 23.87 -14.21
C ASN A 277 -9.83 22.40 -14.09
N PRO A 278 -9.28 21.95 -12.93
CA PRO A 278 -8.76 20.60 -12.75
C PRO A 278 -9.86 19.56 -12.49
N TYR A 279 -11.00 19.99 -11.95
CA TYR A 279 -11.99 19.07 -11.40
C TYR A 279 -12.58 18.07 -12.40
N PRO A 280 -12.81 18.39 -13.69
CA PRO A 280 -13.28 17.39 -14.64
C PRO A 280 -12.29 16.21 -14.80
N LEU A 281 -10.99 16.47 -14.75
CA LEU A 281 -9.96 15.42 -14.76
C LEU A 281 -9.95 14.66 -13.44
N ILE A 282 -9.95 15.37 -12.31
CA ILE A 282 -9.90 14.81 -10.96
C ILE A 282 -11.05 13.83 -10.72
N PHE A 283 -12.30 14.28 -10.94
CA PHE A 283 -13.47 13.44 -10.70
C PHE A 283 -13.53 12.24 -11.64
N ARG A 284 -13.07 12.39 -12.88
CA ARG A 284 -12.97 11.26 -13.81
C ARG A 284 -11.97 10.23 -13.32
N CYS A 285 -10.80 10.65 -12.85
CA CYS A 285 -9.79 9.75 -12.32
C CYS A 285 -10.24 9.07 -11.02
N ILE A 286 -10.87 9.79 -10.10
CA ILE A 286 -11.43 9.22 -8.86
C ILE A 286 -12.52 8.19 -9.20
N ARG A 287 -13.45 8.52 -10.11
CA ARG A 287 -14.56 7.63 -10.49
C ARG A 287 -14.08 6.35 -11.14
N GLU A 288 -13.14 6.42 -12.09
CA GLU A 288 -12.75 5.28 -12.91
C GLU A 288 -11.59 4.48 -12.31
N SER A 289 -10.60 5.15 -11.76
CA SER A 289 -9.43 4.54 -11.12
C SER A 289 -9.62 4.40 -9.60
N GLY A 290 -9.92 5.51 -8.93
CA GLY A 290 -9.98 5.57 -7.46
C GLY A 290 -10.99 4.59 -6.87
N ILE A 291 -12.22 4.50 -7.40
CA ILE A 291 -13.23 3.56 -6.92
C ILE A 291 -12.76 2.11 -7.08
N THR A 292 -12.19 1.77 -8.23
CA THR A 292 -11.69 0.41 -8.46
C THR A 292 -10.53 0.09 -7.50
N ALA A 293 -9.61 1.03 -7.33
CA ALA A 293 -8.47 0.91 -6.41
C ALA A 293 -8.91 0.79 -4.95
N PHE A 294 -9.94 1.51 -4.54
CA PHE A 294 -10.54 1.43 -3.20
C PHE A 294 -10.96 0.00 -2.84
N PHE A 295 -11.64 -0.68 -3.75
CA PHE A 295 -12.12 -2.05 -3.49
C PHE A 295 -11.04 -3.11 -3.69
N THR A 296 -10.10 -2.90 -4.61
CA THR A 296 -9.02 -3.88 -4.85
C THR A 296 -7.88 -3.77 -3.83
N ARG A 297 -7.68 -2.60 -3.23
CA ARG A 297 -6.60 -2.30 -2.29
C ARG A 297 -5.22 -2.68 -2.85
N SER A 298 -5.04 -2.51 -4.15
CA SER A 298 -3.80 -2.84 -4.85
C SER A 298 -3.58 -1.93 -6.05
N SER A 299 -2.62 -1.01 -5.95
CA SER A 299 -2.22 -0.16 -7.06
C SER A 299 -1.72 -0.98 -8.26
N ALA A 300 -1.00 -2.07 -8.00
CA ALA A 300 -0.54 -2.97 -9.06
C ALA A 300 -1.70 -3.65 -9.82
N ALA A 301 -2.74 -4.10 -9.12
CA ALA A 301 -3.93 -4.67 -9.76
C ALA A 301 -4.72 -3.63 -10.56
N ASN A 302 -4.57 -2.34 -10.25
CA ASN A 302 -5.26 -1.24 -10.91
C ASN A 302 -4.52 -0.70 -12.15
N ILE A 303 -3.27 -1.12 -12.40
CA ILE A 303 -2.47 -0.70 -13.57
C ILE A 303 -3.26 -0.85 -14.89
N PRO A 304 -3.91 -1.99 -15.20
CA PRO A 304 -4.67 -2.12 -16.44
C PRO A 304 -5.86 -1.15 -16.56
N VAL A 305 -6.49 -0.81 -15.44
CA VAL A 305 -7.59 0.17 -15.39
C VAL A 305 -7.06 1.56 -15.69
N ASN A 306 -5.94 1.94 -15.08
CA ASN A 306 -5.28 3.23 -15.28
C ASN A 306 -4.79 3.39 -16.71
N MET A 307 -4.18 2.35 -17.30
CA MET A 307 -3.75 2.39 -18.70
C MET A 307 -4.92 2.60 -19.67
N ARG A 308 -6.05 1.90 -19.47
CA ARG A 308 -7.27 2.10 -20.28
C ARG A 308 -7.84 3.51 -20.09
N LEU A 309 -7.76 4.07 -18.89
CA LEU A 309 -8.21 5.43 -18.64
C LEU A 309 -7.30 6.44 -19.37
N CYS A 310 -5.98 6.26 -19.33
CA CYS A 310 -5.03 7.07 -20.07
C CYS A 310 -5.29 7.04 -21.59
N GLU A 311 -5.56 5.87 -22.15
CA GLU A 311 -5.95 5.70 -23.54
C GLU A 311 -7.21 6.51 -23.88
N ARG A 312 -8.26 6.43 -23.04
CA ARG A 312 -9.51 7.21 -23.20
C ARG A 312 -9.33 8.72 -23.03
N LEU A 313 -8.32 9.13 -22.27
CA LEU A 313 -7.91 10.53 -22.14
C LEU A 313 -7.10 11.00 -23.35
N GLY A 314 -6.77 10.11 -24.30
CA GLY A 314 -6.02 10.41 -25.53
C GLY A 314 -4.52 10.61 -25.31
N LEU A 315 -3.98 10.10 -24.19
CA LEU A 315 -2.57 10.23 -23.85
C LEU A 315 -1.70 9.35 -24.75
N ASP A 316 -0.43 9.71 -24.88
CA ASP A 316 0.57 8.95 -25.62
C ASP A 316 0.84 7.60 -24.95
N LYS A 317 0.71 6.51 -25.73
CA LYS A 317 0.91 5.14 -25.26
C LYS A 317 2.32 4.92 -24.70
N ASP A 318 3.34 5.46 -25.35
CA ASP A 318 4.73 5.32 -24.90
C ASP A 318 4.93 6.01 -23.54
N MET A 319 4.19 7.08 -23.30
CA MET A 319 4.19 7.79 -22.02
C MET A 319 3.52 6.97 -20.91
N TYR A 320 2.23 6.63 -21.07
CA TYR A 320 1.48 6.01 -19.97
C TYR A 320 1.84 4.54 -19.74
N SER A 321 2.39 3.82 -20.72
CA SER A 321 2.85 2.43 -20.51
C SER A 321 4.05 2.33 -19.56
N VAL A 322 4.76 3.42 -19.35
CA VAL A 322 5.87 3.51 -18.38
C VAL A 322 5.47 4.28 -17.13
N SER A 323 4.80 5.44 -17.26
CA SER A 323 4.47 6.27 -16.10
C SER A 323 3.47 5.60 -15.16
N ILE A 324 2.48 4.87 -15.66
CA ILE A 324 1.47 4.21 -14.82
C ILE A 324 2.06 3.07 -13.97
N PRO A 325 2.84 2.11 -14.53
CA PRO A 325 3.52 1.12 -13.68
C PRO A 325 4.52 1.74 -12.70
N LEU A 326 5.20 2.82 -13.10
CA LEU A 326 6.10 3.55 -12.22
C LEU A 326 5.33 4.26 -11.09
N GLY A 327 4.23 4.95 -11.42
CA GLY A 327 3.35 5.61 -10.46
C GLY A 327 2.84 4.65 -9.39
N ALA A 328 2.41 3.45 -9.80
CA ALA A 328 1.97 2.41 -8.87
C ALA A 328 3.02 2.00 -7.81
N THR A 329 4.25 2.49 -7.91
CA THR A 329 5.34 2.25 -6.96
C THR A 329 5.89 3.51 -6.29
N ILE A 330 5.84 4.68 -6.93
CA ILE A 330 6.46 5.91 -6.40
C ILE A 330 5.47 7.05 -6.12
N ASN A 331 4.26 7.01 -6.69
CA ASN A 331 3.22 8.01 -6.43
C ASN A 331 2.35 7.55 -5.27
N MET A 332 2.78 7.83 -4.06
CA MET A 332 2.25 7.22 -2.85
C MET A 332 1.75 8.27 -1.84
N ASP A 333 0.92 9.21 -2.31
CA ASP A 333 0.34 10.30 -1.51
C ASP A 333 -0.33 9.78 -0.23
N GLY A 334 -1.16 8.75 -0.36
CA GLY A 334 -1.88 8.16 0.76
C GLY A 334 -0.95 7.43 1.72
N ALA A 335 0.09 6.73 1.23
CA ALA A 335 1.08 6.09 2.09
C ALA A 335 1.86 7.13 2.92
N ALA A 336 2.25 8.24 2.30
CA ALA A 336 2.92 9.34 3.01
C ALA A 336 2.02 9.96 4.09
N VAL A 337 0.71 10.12 3.82
CA VAL A 337 -0.28 10.55 4.83
C VAL A 337 -0.33 9.57 6.00
N VAL A 338 -0.41 8.25 5.72
CA VAL A 338 -0.48 7.22 6.77
C VAL A 338 0.77 7.24 7.63
N ILE A 339 1.96 7.18 7.02
CA ILE A 339 3.23 7.17 7.74
C ILE A 339 3.34 8.41 8.65
N THR A 340 3.02 9.58 8.11
CA THR A 340 3.11 10.85 8.84
C THR A 340 2.13 10.92 10.01
N ILE A 341 0.84 10.66 9.77
CA ILE A 341 -0.20 10.76 10.81
C ILE A 341 0.03 9.71 11.91
N MET A 342 0.32 8.46 11.53
CA MET A 342 0.55 7.40 12.51
C MET A 342 1.77 7.71 13.38
N THR A 343 2.84 8.26 12.81
CA THR A 343 4.02 8.69 13.55
C THR A 343 3.70 9.84 14.50
N LEU A 344 3.01 10.89 14.05
CA LEU A 344 2.65 12.04 14.89
C LEU A 344 1.65 11.67 15.99
N ALA A 345 0.70 10.77 15.70
CA ALA A 345 -0.20 10.25 16.72
C ALA A 345 0.56 9.42 17.78
N THR A 346 1.59 8.66 17.36
CA THR A 346 2.47 7.90 18.26
C THR A 346 3.26 8.83 19.17
N THR A 347 3.98 9.81 18.60
CA THR A 347 4.80 10.76 19.37
C THR A 347 3.95 11.54 20.36
N ARG A 348 2.74 11.95 19.95
CA ARG A 348 1.79 12.61 20.84
C ARG A 348 1.35 11.70 21.99
N THR A 349 1.05 10.44 21.73
CA THR A 349 0.66 9.45 22.75
C THR A 349 1.76 9.26 23.79
N LEU A 350 3.04 9.32 23.35
CA LEU A 350 4.21 9.19 24.20
C LEU A 350 4.64 10.51 24.87
N GLY A 351 3.92 11.62 24.64
CA GLY A 351 4.26 12.93 25.18
C GLY A 351 5.46 13.60 24.50
N ILE A 352 5.94 13.06 23.39
CA ILE A 352 7.04 13.61 22.60
C ILE A 352 6.54 14.85 21.85
N ARG A 353 7.15 16.00 22.14
CA ARG A 353 6.83 17.26 21.46
C ARG A 353 7.61 17.37 20.15
N ILE A 354 6.90 17.54 19.06
CA ILE A 354 7.49 17.69 17.72
C ILE A 354 7.39 19.16 17.33
N ASP A 355 8.54 19.78 17.05
CA ASP A 355 8.60 21.10 16.46
C ASP A 355 8.31 21.07 14.95
N LEU A 356 8.03 22.24 14.36
CA LEU A 356 7.66 22.33 12.95
C LEU A 356 8.80 21.86 12.02
N ALA A 357 10.05 22.11 12.37
CA ALA A 357 11.19 21.70 11.53
C ALA A 357 11.35 20.18 11.51
N SER A 358 11.22 19.52 12.68
CA SER A 358 11.21 18.06 12.80
C SER A 358 10.02 17.44 12.05
N ALA A 359 8.86 18.12 12.05
CA ALA A 359 7.68 17.66 11.30
C ALA A 359 7.86 17.79 9.77
N VAL A 360 8.55 18.82 9.30
CA VAL A 360 8.94 18.95 7.87
C VAL A 360 9.93 17.84 7.50
N LEU A 361 10.93 17.56 8.35
CA LEU A 361 11.86 16.46 8.15
C LEU A 361 11.11 15.11 8.08
N LEU A 362 10.15 14.88 8.96
CA LEU A 362 9.26 13.71 8.90
C LEU A 362 8.55 13.65 7.55
N SER A 363 8.06 14.78 7.01
CA SER A 363 7.39 14.78 5.70
C SER A 363 8.33 14.36 4.57
N VAL A 364 9.60 14.79 4.60
CA VAL A 364 10.63 14.33 3.64
C VAL A 364 10.86 12.83 3.78
N MET A 365 11.05 12.35 5.01
CA MET A 365 11.28 10.92 5.28
C MET A 365 10.08 10.06 4.92
N SER A 366 8.86 10.52 5.21
CA SER A 366 7.62 9.81 4.82
C SER A 366 7.48 9.72 3.30
N THR A 367 7.88 10.77 2.57
CA THR A 367 7.89 10.78 1.10
C THR A 367 8.86 9.75 0.55
N LEU A 368 10.10 9.73 1.03
CA LEU A 368 11.11 8.77 0.61
C LEU A 368 10.71 7.32 0.95
N ALA A 369 10.15 7.13 2.16
CA ALA A 369 9.64 5.84 2.59
C ALA A 369 8.48 5.36 1.71
N ALA A 370 7.51 6.25 1.45
CA ALA A 370 6.34 5.92 0.64
C ALA A 370 6.73 5.40 -0.74
N CYS A 371 7.78 5.95 -1.38
CA CYS A 371 8.32 5.44 -2.65
C CYS A 371 8.89 4.01 -2.56
N GLY A 372 9.10 3.48 -1.36
CA GLY A 372 9.53 2.10 -1.12
C GLY A 372 8.36 1.14 -0.85
N THR A 373 7.12 1.62 -0.81
CA THR A 373 5.95 0.74 -0.67
C THR A 373 5.69 0.04 -2.00
N SER A 374 5.56 -1.29 -1.97
CA SER A 374 5.43 -2.06 -3.22
C SER A 374 4.00 -2.16 -3.76
N GLY A 375 3.11 -1.22 -3.46
CA GLY A 375 1.71 -1.24 -3.91
C GLY A 375 0.90 -2.46 -3.44
N VAL A 376 1.35 -3.13 -2.37
CA VAL A 376 0.63 -4.21 -1.70
C VAL A 376 -0.14 -3.68 -0.49
N ALA A 377 -1.29 -4.29 -0.20
CA ALA A 377 -2.12 -3.91 0.93
C ALA A 377 -1.30 -3.89 2.25
N GLY A 378 -1.44 -2.80 3.01
CA GLY A 378 -0.74 -2.62 4.29
C GLY A 378 0.76 -2.32 4.18
N GLY A 379 1.30 -2.07 2.98
CA GLY A 379 2.72 -1.78 2.78
C GLY A 379 3.19 -0.54 3.53
N SER A 380 2.40 0.53 3.55
CA SER A 380 2.69 1.77 4.26
C SER A 380 2.84 1.57 5.77
N LEU A 381 2.05 0.66 6.36
CA LEU A 381 2.10 0.37 7.80
C LEU A 381 3.47 -0.18 8.24
N LEU A 382 4.13 -0.95 7.36
CA LEU A 382 5.44 -1.54 7.66
C LEU A 382 6.58 -0.50 7.65
N LEU A 383 6.32 0.72 7.19
CA LEU A 383 7.27 1.83 7.16
C LEU A 383 7.10 2.81 8.33
N ILE A 384 6.03 2.67 9.12
CA ILE A 384 5.82 3.48 10.33
C ILE A 384 6.99 3.36 11.31
N PRO A 385 7.57 2.17 11.58
CA PRO A 385 8.72 2.05 12.47
C PRO A 385 9.92 2.90 12.04
N MET A 386 10.15 3.04 10.73
CA MET A 386 11.21 3.91 10.21
C MET A 386 10.97 5.38 10.55
N ALA A 387 9.76 5.88 10.34
CA ALA A 387 9.41 7.26 10.64
C ALA A 387 9.43 7.54 12.16
N CYS A 388 8.95 6.60 12.96
CA CYS A 388 8.98 6.68 14.42
C CYS A 388 10.41 6.65 15.00
N SER A 389 11.36 5.96 14.33
CA SER A 389 12.75 5.89 14.78
C SER A 389 13.47 7.24 14.74
N LEU A 390 13.00 8.20 13.91
CA LEU A 390 13.49 9.59 13.93
C LEU A 390 13.34 10.25 15.32
N PHE A 391 12.33 9.83 16.06
CA PHE A 391 11.97 10.40 17.36
C PHE A 391 12.32 9.47 18.52
N GLY A 392 13.20 8.50 18.30
CA GLY A 392 13.67 7.57 19.33
C GLY A 392 12.60 6.61 19.84
N VAL A 393 11.48 6.44 19.11
CA VAL A 393 10.39 5.53 19.55
C VAL A 393 10.85 4.06 19.43
N PRO A 394 10.79 3.27 20.53
CA PRO A 394 11.22 1.89 20.53
C PRO A 394 10.45 1.00 19.55
N ALA A 395 11.14 -0.01 19.02
CA ALA A 395 10.57 -0.94 18.02
C ALA A 395 9.31 -1.67 18.53
N ASP A 396 9.23 -1.98 19.82
CA ASP A 396 8.08 -2.67 20.41
C ASP A 396 6.82 -1.82 20.40
N ILE A 397 6.97 -0.53 20.67
CA ILE A 397 5.87 0.45 20.63
C ILE A 397 5.46 0.68 19.17
N THR A 398 6.42 0.87 18.26
CA THR A 398 6.09 1.09 16.85
C THR A 398 5.38 -0.10 16.22
N MET A 399 5.66 -1.33 16.65
CA MET A 399 4.94 -2.50 16.18
C MET A 399 3.51 -2.61 16.74
N GLN A 400 3.23 -2.06 17.93
CA GLN A 400 1.85 -1.90 18.40
C GLN A 400 1.10 -0.90 17.49
N VAL A 401 1.75 0.19 17.09
CA VAL A 401 1.18 1.18 16.15
C VAL A 401 0.86 0.52 14.79
N VAL A 402 1.74 -0.33 14.30
CA VAL A 402 1.48 -1.16 13.10
C VAL A 402 0.25 -2.04 13.31
N GLY A 403 0.13 -2.66 14.49
CA GLY A 403 -1.06 -3.43 14.88
C GLY A 403 -2.36 -2.61 14.84
N VAL A 404 -2.35 -1.40 15.40
CA VAL A 404 -3.48 -0.44 15.30
C VAL A 404 -3.77 -0.13 13.83
N GLY A 405 -2.76 0.13 13.02
CA GLY A 405 -2.89 0.35 11.58
C GLY A 405 -3.62 -0.80 10.88
N PHE A 406 -3.28 -2.06 11.21
CA PHE A 406 -3.98 -3.22 10.64
C PHE A 406 -5.43 -3.33 11.09
N ILE A 407 -5.77 -2.95 12.32
CA ILE A 407 -7.16 -2.91 12.80
C ILE A 407 -8.00 -1.96 11.94
N ILE A 408 -7.49 -0.76 11.65
CA ILE A 408 -8.19 0.26 10.87
C ILE A 408 -8.00 0.10 9.35
N SER A 409 -7.20 -0.87 8.91
CA SER A 409 -6.71 -1.00 7.54
C SER A 409 -7.80 -1.15 6.49
N VAL A 410 -8.97 -1.65 6.83
CA VAL A 410 -10.07 -1.81 5.86
C VAL A 410 -10.43 -0.47 5.22
N ILE A 411 -10.54 0.58 6.01
CA ILE A 411 -10.87 1.93 5.51
C ILE A 411 -9.61 2.66 5.07
N GLN A 412 -8.57 2.65 5.91
CA GLN A 412 -7.33 3.39 5.69
C GLN A 412 -6.66 2.96 4.37
N ASP A 413 -6.40 1.67 4.18
CA ASP A 413 -5.70 1.13 3.01
C ASP A 413 -6.54 1.23 1.71
N SER A 414 -7.89 1.16 1.83
CA SER A 414 -8.78 1.43 0.70
C SER A 414 -8.71 2.88 0.23
N MET A 415 -8.73 3.84 1.16
CA MET A 415 -8.61 5.27 0.87
C MET A 415 -7.21 5.61 0.33
N GLU A 416 -6.17 5.07 0.96
CA GLU A 416 -4.77 5.18 0.54
C GLU A 416 -4.61 4.75 -0.91
N THR A 417 -5.05 3.54 -1.24
CA THR A 417 -4.91 2.98 -2.58
C THR A 417 -5.72 3.76 -3.62
N ALA A 418 -6.92 4.23 -3.25
CA ALA A 418 -7.74 5.06 -4.12
C ALA A 418 -7.05 6.38 -4.48
N LEU A 419 -6.44 7.05 -3.49
CA LEU A 419 -5.70 8.29 -3.68
C LEU A 419 -4.46 8.07 -4.54
N ASN A 420 -3.61 7.08 -4.19
CA ASN A 420 -2.39 6.76 -4.92
C ASN A 420 -2.69 6.46 -6.38
N SER A 421 -3.60 5.52 -6.63
CA SER A 421 -3.89 5.03 -7.98
C SER A 421 -4.58 6.05 -8.88
N SER A 422 -5.49 6.88 -8.34
CA SER A 422 -6.07 7.98 -9.12
C SER A 422 -5.04 9.06 -9.43
N GLY A 423 -4.11 9.33 -8.51
CA GLY A 423 -2.97 10.22 -8.68
C GLY A 423 -2.07 9.83 -9.85
N ASP A 424 -1.83 8.52 -10.05
CA ASP A 424 -1.03 8.03 -11.18
C ASP A 424 -1.52 8.57 -12.53
N VAL A 425 -2.84 8.51 -12.74
CA VAL A 425 -3.46 8.99 -13.98
C VAL A 425 -3.52 10.52 -14.02
N ILE A 426 -3.83 11.17 -12.89
CA ILE A 426 -3.91 12.63 -12.79
C ILE A 426 -2.59 13.26 -13.21
N PHE A 427 -1.48 12.83 -12.65
CA PHE A 427 -0.17 13.43 -12.91
C PHE A 427 0.40 13.01 -14.27
N THR A 428 0.19 11.76 -14.70
CA THR A 428 0.52 11.35 -16.09
C THR A 428 -0.21 12.24 -17.11
N ALA A 429 -1.52 12.47 -16.91
CA ALA A 429 -2.30 13.33 -17.79
C ALA A 429 -1.86 14.79 -17.71
N THR A 430 -1.53 15.29 -16.53
CA THR A 430 -1.09 16.66 -16.32
C THR A 430 0.22 16.94 -17.05
N ALA A 431 1.20 16.06 -16.95
CA ALA A 431 2.46 16.18 -17.67
C ALA A 431 2.28 16.14 -19.20
N GLU A 432 1.45 15.23 -19.69
CA GLU A 432 1.16 15.11 -21.11
C GLU A 432 0.42 16.36 -21.63
N TYR A 433 -0.60 16.84 -20.93
CA TYR A 433 -1.35 18.04 -21.32
C TYR A 433 -0.51 19.32 -21.22
N ARG A 434 0.44 19.39 -20.27
CA ARG A 434 1.44 20.44 -20.24
C ARG A 434 2.32 20.42 -21.50
N HIS A 435 2.75 19.23 -21.92
CA HIS A 435 3.50 19.05 -23.16
C HIS A 435 2.68 19.49 -24.40
N TRP A 436 1.40 19.09 -24.48
CA TRP A 436 0.50 19.55 -25.55
C TRP A 436 0.41 21.06 -25.65
N LYS A 437 0.27 21.75 -24.50
CA LYS A 437 0.28 23.23 -24.48
C LYS A 437 1.59 23.81 -25.04
N LYS A 438 2.73 23.21 -24.72
CA LYS A 438 4.03 23.69 -25.20
C LYS A 438 4.23 23.46 -26.70
N THR A 439 3.66 22.40 -27.24
CA THR A 439 3.77 22.02 -28.66
C THR A 439 2.62 22.55 -29.52
N GLY A 440 1.71 23.34 -28.95
CA GLY A 440 0.58 23.91 -29.68
C GLY A 440 -0.59 22.94 -29.93
N LYS A 441 -0.53 21.72 -29.41
CA LYS A 441 -1.64 20.76 -29.47
C LYS A 441 -2.78 21.22 -28.56
N SER A 442 -4.01 21.15 -29.05
CA SER A 442 -5.19 21.58 -28.27
C SER A 442 -5.47 20.62 -27.10
N LEU A 443 -5.79 21.20 -25.93
CA LEU A 443 -6.27 20.43 -24.78
C LEU A 443 -7.64 19.80 -25.06
N PRO A 444 -7.97 18.69 -24.37
CA PRO A 444 -9.30 18.06 -24.45
C PRO A 444 -10.43 19.05 -24.13
N THR A 445 -11.59 18.87 -24.76
CA THR A 445 -12.74 19.78 -24.62
C THR A 445 -13.23 19.90 -23.19
N PHE A 446 -13.20 18.80 -22.41
CA PHE A 446 -13.62 18.80 -21.00
C PHE A 446 -12.74 19.70 -20.08
N LEU A 447 -11.50 20.04 -20.50
CA LEU A 447 -10.65 21.01 -19.80
C LEU A 447 -10.79 22.44 -20.33
N LYS A 448 -11.55 22.65 -21.42
CA LYS A 448 -11.77 23.99 -22.01
C LYS A 448 -12.90 24.76 -21.36
N GLY A 449 -13.69 24.17 -20.51
CA GLY A 449 -14.79 24.82 -19.81
C GLY A 449 -16.11 24.93 -20.61
N ASP A 450 -16.15 24.43 -21.84
CA ASP A 450 -17.27 24.60 -22.78
C ASP A 450 -18.20 23.39 -22.90
N THR A 451 -18.12 22.40 -22.03
CA THR A 451 -18.93 21.19 -22.20
C THR A 451 -19.69 20.79 -20.94
N LYS A 452 -20.99 20.60 -21.14
CA LYS A 452 -21.84 19.78 -20.29
C LYS A 452 -21.12 18.48 -20.00
N LEU A 453 -21.02 18.12 -18.72
CA LEU A 453 -20.57 16.81 -18.28
C LEU A 453 -21.38 15.75 -19.02
N ASP A 454 -20.80 15.08 -20.02
CA ASP A 454 -21.29 13.79 -20.47
C ASP A 454 -21.04 12.82 -19.32
N ILE A 455 -22.11 12.65 -18.52
CA ILE A 455 -22.19 11.78 -17.33
C ILE A 455 -22.33 10.34 -17.77
#